data_b9fd01599ef8a7f47b07fe722166a626
#
_entry.id   b9fd01599ef8a7f47b07fe722166a626
#
_cell.length_a   1.000
_cell.length_b   1.000
_cell.length_c   1.000
_cell.angle_alpha   90.00
_cell.angle_beta   90.00
_cell.angle_gamma   90.00
#
_symmetry.space_group_name_H-M   'P 1'
#
loop_
_entity.id
_entity.type
_entity.pdbx_description
1 polymer ?
#
loop_
_entity_poly.entity_id
_entity_poly.type
_entity_poly.pdbx_seq_one_letter_code
_entity_poly.pdbx_strand_id
1 'polypeptide(L)' 'MTKFAKGDHVSWNSEAGHVTGHIIAVHVRDFDYKGHRHHASKESPQYEIKSDKSDHIAAHKESALTKLSGK' A
#
# COMPACT_ATOMS: atom_id res chain seq x y z
N MET A 1 2.58 9.10 12.53
CA MET A 1 3.73 8.58 11.80
C MET A 1 3.31 7.38 10.96
N THR A 2 3.93 7.22 9.83
CA THR A 2 3.64 6.08 8.98
C THR A 2 4.40 4.85 9.46
N LYS A 3 3.74 3.70 9.40
CA LYS A 3 4.33 2.45 9.82
C LYS A 3 5.26 1.87 8.75
N PHE A 4 4.97 2.18 7.49
CA PHE A 4 5.76 1.71 6.36
C PHE A 4 6.32 2.89 5.60
N ALA A 5 7.34 2.64 4.81
CA ALA A 5 7.99 3.66 4.01
C ALA A 5 8.12 3.19 2.58
N LYS A 6 8.35 4.16 1.68
CA LYS A 6 8.58 3.85 0.29
C LYS A 6 9.74 2.87 0.17
N GLY A 7 9.52 1.81 -0.60
CA GLY A 7 10.50 0.77 -0.78
C GLY A 7 10.31 -0.44 0.12
N ASP A 8 9.45 -0.33 1.12
CA ASP A 8 9.21 -1.46 2.01
C ASP A 8 8.51 -2.58 1.27
N HIS A 9 8.87 -3.81 1.61
CA HIS A 9 8.25 -5.00 1.05
C HIS A 9 7.11 -5.42 1.97
N VAL A 10 5.91 -5.51 1.42
CA VAL A 10 4.71 -5.79 2.20
C VAL A 10 3.85 -6.82 1.49
N SER A 11 2.89 -7.34 2.23
CA SER A 11 1.92 -8.27 1.67
C SER A 11 0.52 -7.86 2.08
N TRP A 12 -0.46 -8.33 1.32
CA TRP A 12 -1.86 -8.12 1.64
C TRP A 12 -2.67 -9.24 1.01
N ASN A 13 -3.91 -9.38 1.45
CA ASN A 13 -4.83 -10.37 0.91
C ASN A 13 -5.74 -9.71 -0.10
N SER A 14 -5.87 -10.34 -1.25
CA SER A 14 -6.78 -9.90 -2.29
C SER A 14 -7.74 -11.03 -2.63
N GLU A 15 -8.65 -10.76 -3.55
CA GLU A 15 -9.56 -11.81 -4.01
C GLU A 15 -8.80 -12.98 -4.65
N ALA A 16 -7.63 -12.69 -5.20
CA ALA A 16 -6.81 -13.71 -5.82
C ALA A 16 -5.91 -14.43 -4.82
N GLY A 17 -5.98 -14.05 -3.53
CA GLY A 17 -5.18 -14.67 -2.49
C GLY A 17 -4.11 -13.71 -1.98
N HIS A 18 -3.07 -14.30 -1.44
CA HIS A 18 -1.97 -13.54 -0.82
C HIS A 18 -1.08 -12.90 -1.88
N VAL A 19 -0.89 -11.61 -1.80
CA VAL A 19 -0.10 -10.86 -2.78
C VAL A 19 0.99 -10.10 -2.06
N THR A 20 2.15 -9.97 -2.69
CA THR A 20 3.26 -9.20 -2.15
C THR A 20 3.65 -8.09 -3.13
N GLY A 21 4.26 -7.05 -2.59
CA GLY A 21 4.71 -5.94 -3.42
C GLY A 21 5.55 -4.96 -2.62
N HIS A 22 5.97 -3.89 -3.30
CA HIS A 22 6.78 -2.85 -2.68
C HIS A 22 6.01 -1.54 -2.70
N ILE A 23 6.15 -0.78 -1.62
CA ILE A 23 5.50 0.51 -1.49
C ILE A 23 6.19 1.50 -2.41
N ILE A 24 5.41 2.16 -3.26
CA ILE A 24 5.93 3.16 -4.19
C ILE A 24 5.52 4.57 -3.82
N ALA A 25 4.51 4.72 -2.97
CA ALA A 25 4.08 6.04 -2.51
C ALA A 25 3.37 5.91 -1.18
N VAL A 26 3.51 6.94 -0.35
CA VAL A 26 2.84 7.00 0.96
C VAL A 26 1.96 8.25 0.95
N HIS A 27 0.70 8.07 1.31
CA HIS A 27 -0.26 9.16 1.34
C HIS A 27 -0.77 9.38 2.76
N VAL A 28 -0.66 10.61 3.24
CA VAL A 28 -1.15 10.98 4.58
C VAL A 28 -2.24 12.05 4.49
N ARG A 29 -2.79 12.25 3.30
CA ARG A 29 -3.98 13.09 3.09
C ARG A 29 -4.68 12.57 1.85
N ASP A 30 -5.89 13.10 1.64
CA ASP A 30 -6.72 12.62 0.53
C ASP A 30 -5.99 12.70 -0.79
N PHE A 31 -6.20 11.73 -1.63
CA PHE A 31 -5.57 11.69 -2.94
C PHE A 31 -6.50 11.01 -3.94
N ASP A 32 -6.28 11.32 -5.21
CA ASP A 32 -7.05 10.70 -6.29
C ASP A 32 -6.27 9.52 -6.86
N TYR A 33 -6.95 8.41 -7.06
CA TYR A 33 -6.34 7.20 -7.57
C TYR A 33 -7.32 6.54 -8.53
N LYS A 34 -6.95 6.44 -9.79
CA LYS A 34 -7.76 5.80 -10.83
C LYS A 34 -9.18 6.36 -10.88
N GLY A 35 -9.29 7.68 -10.78
CA GLY A 35 -10.57 8.35 -10.86
C GLY A 35 -11.38 8.34 -9.59
N HIS A 36 -10.86 7.82 -8.51
CA HIS A 36 -11.54 7.77 -7.23
C HIS A 36 -10.78 8.54 -6.18
N ARG A 37 -11.50 9.23 -5.32
CA ARG A 37 -10.90 9.93 -4.20
C ARG A 37 -10.73 8.95 -3.04
N HIS A 38 -9.52 8.84 -2.57
CA HIS A 38 -9.20 8.01 -1.41
C HIS A 38 -8.89 8.91 -0.22
N HIS A 39 -9.41 8.53 0.94
CA HIS A 39 -9.21 9.31 2.15
C HIS A 39 -8.04 8.74 2.92
N ALA A 40 -7.11 9.61 3.27
CA ALA A 40 -5.96 9.23 4.07
C ALA A 40 -5.64 10.34 5.03
N SER A 41 -4.95 10.01 6.11
CA SER A 41 -4.51 10.98 7.10
C SER A 41 -3.24 10.45 7.75
N LYS A 42 -2.64 11.26 8.61
CA LYS A 42 -1.46 10.81 9.34
C LYS A 42 -1.78 9.64 10.26
N GLU A 43 -3.01 9.57 10.74
CA GLU A 43 -3.44 8.48 11.62
C GLU A 43 -3.92 7.27 10.84
N SER A 44 -4.32 7.47 9.60
CA SER A 44 -4.79 6.39 8.73
C SER A 44 -4.19 6.57 7.35
N PRO A 45 -2.88 6.38 7.21
CA PRO A 45 -2.25 6.56 5.92
C PRO A 45 -2.65 5.46 4.93
N GLN A 46 -2.56 5.78 3.66
CA GLN A 46 -2.73 4.80 2.61
C GLN A 46 -1.46 4.70 1.80
N TYR A 47 -1.26 3.55 1.22
CA TYR A 47 -0.02 3.26 0.50
C TYR A 47 -0.36 2.77 -0.90
N GLU A 48 0.41 3.24 -1.88
CA GLU A 48 0.38 2.66 -3.21
C GLU A 48 1.49 1.63 -3.29
N ILE A 49 1.13 0.44 -3.73
CA ILE A 49 2.04 -0.69 -3.74
C ILE A 49 2.06 -1.29 -5.13
N LYS A 50 3.25 -1.56 -5.65
CA LYS A 50 3.41 -2.24 -6.91
C LYS A 50 3.59 -3.72 -6.64
N SER A 51 2.77 -4.55 -7.29
CA SER A 51 2.83 -6.00 -7.13
C SER A 51 4.16 -6.54 -7.64
N ASP A 52 4.70 -7.54 -6.92
CA ASP A 52 5.95 -8.16 -7.34
C ASP A 52 5.78 -9.01 -8.60
N LYS A 53 4.57 -9.51 -8.83
CA LYS A 53 4.33 -10.44 -9.94
C LYS A 53 3.84 -9.76 -11.19
N SER A 54 3.46 -8.50 -11.11
CA SER A 54 2.91 -7.81 -12.27
C SER A 54 3.16 -6.33 -12.11
N ASP A 55 2.75 -5.56 -13.11
CA ASP A 55 2.86 -4.10 -13.04
C ASP A 55 1.64 -3.46 -12.40
N HIS A 56 0.79 -4.25 -11.79
CA HIS A 56 -0.40 -3.72 -11.14
C HIS A 56 -0.02 -2.93 -9.90
N ILE A 57 -0.70 -1.82 -9.74
CA ILE A 57 -0.53 -0.96 -8.58
C ILE A 57 -1.83 -0.96 -7.82
N ALA A 58 -1.75 -1.08 -6.50
CA ALA A 58 -2.92 -1.09 -5.63
C ALA A 58 -2.75 -0.05 -4.53
N ALA A 59 -3.85 0.43 -4.01
CA ALA A 59 -3.84 1.36 -2.89
C ALA A 59 -4.53 0.69 -1.71
N HIS A 60 -3.84 0.61 -0.59
CA HIS A 60 -4.37 -0.05 0.61
C HIS A 60 -4.07 0.76 1.85
N LYS A 61 -4.94 0.62 2.84
CA LYS A 61 -4.73 1.22 4.14
C LYS A 61 -3.65 0.47 4.89
N GLU A 62 -3.04 1.15 5.85
CA GLU A 62 -1.96 0.57 6.64
C GLU A 62 -2.40 -0.74 7.32
N SER A 63 -3.64 -0.79 7.80
CA SER A 63 -4.13 -1.96 8.52
C SER A 63 -4.29 -3.18 7.62
N ALA A 64 -4.32 -2.99 6.30
CA ALA A 64 -4.46 -4.11 5.36
C ALA A 64 -3.11 -4.71 4.97
N LEU A 65 -2.03 -4.10 5.39
CA LEU A 65 -0.69 -4.49 4.97
C LEU A 65 0.09 -5.14 6.10
N THR A 66 0.94 -6.10 5.73
CA THR A 66 1.86 -6.73 6.65
C THR A 66 3.27 -6.57 6.09
N LYS A 67 4.18 -6.06 6.92
CA LYS A 67 5.56 -5.91 6.48
C LYS A 67 6.23 -7.27 6.43
N LEU A 68 6.92 -7.54 5.33
CA LEU A 68 7.65 -8.78 5.19
C LEU A 68 9.05 -8.60 5.75
N SER A 69 9.47 -9.55 6.56
CA SER A 69 10.80 -9.51 7.14
C SER A 69 11.83 -9.88 6.08
N GLY A 70 13.08 -9.62 6.41
CA GLY A 70 14.16 -9.94 5.51
C GLY A 70 14.48 -8.81 4.60
N LYS A 71 13.82 -7.78 4.86
CA LYS A 71 14.06 -6.56 4.16
C LYS A 71 14.29 -6.67 2.79
#